data_0d2fe2687acfc7e1e482805103bbef40
#
_entry.id   0d2fe2687acfc7e1e482805103bbef40
#
_cell.length_a   1.000
_cell.length_b   1.000
_cell.length_c   1.000
_cell.angle_alpha   90.00
_cell.angle_beta   90.00
_cell.angle_gamma   90.00
#
_symmetry.space_group_name_H-M   'P 1'
#
loop_
_entity.id
_entity.type
_entity.pdbx_description
1 polymer ?
#
loop_
_entity_poly.entity_id
_entity_poly.type
_entity_poly.pdbx_seq_one_letter_code
_entity_poly.pdbx_strand_id
1 'polypeptide(L)'
;MKEFIQILKENDLLRVIEEPVDVDLEIAHLAYIEAKKGEKGKALLFKNPIDKKLNKQYKFPVLMNTFCNEKALNLAFERDYKEVADEISKLTKLHIPTSFKAKIDFFMNLLSLKNVPPKRLKADKALYDYEILNSLEELPILKTWEDDAGKFITMGQVYTQNLDKTQNNLGMYRLQVSDKNELLMHWQIHKDGANFYHEYKNAGFKKMPVSIAIGGDPLYIWCSQAPLPKGIFELLLYGFIKKTPAKLTPCENGIFVPYDSDVVIEGYVDLEEFKIEGPFGDHTGFYTPAELFPVMKVEKIYAKKDAIYQATVVGKPPLEDKIMGLGTERIFLPLLQTSVPDLIDYNMPENGVFHNLILAKIDAKYPAHAQQIMHAFWGVGQMSFVKHAIFVDKNAPSLKDYDALIPYMLDRFNTKKILISEGICDQLDHASPNSCFGGKAGLDACEEIQVEELEILEDEKLLELFKTKVELLNLKQFYKESKSPIVCILLDKKEKIEQSFDKLLEFKKHFRILVFLDAENKLENSYMLVWRVVNNIDAKRDIFIKEERLGVDASAKGEAEGYLRAWPKQTDCTKSVIEDLILRNILENNPDLFNKFEIF
;
A
#
# COMPACT_ATOMS: atom_id res chain seq x y z
N MET A 1 2.88 -13.15 -19.35
CA MET A 1 1.81 -12.12 -19.31
C MET A 1 0.73 -12.28 -20.39
N LYS A 2 1.02 -12.66 -21.62
CA LYS A 2 0.01 -12.79 -22.71
C LYS A 2 -1.18 -13.69 -22.39
N GLU A 3 -0.94 -14.85 -21.79
CA GLU A 3 -2.02 -15.77 -21.40
C GLU A 3 -2.98 -15.10 -20.41
N PHE A 4 -2.46 -14.34 -19.45
CA PHE A 4 -3.30 -13.63 -18.49
C PHE A 4 -4.10 -12.49 -19.14
N ILE A 5 -3.53 -11.77 -20.09
CA ILE A 5 -4.26 -10.77 -20.90
C ILE A 5 -5.44 -11.42 -21.64
N GLN A 6 -5.27 -12.62 -22.19
CA GLN A 6 -6.37 -13.35 -22.82
C GLN A 6 -7.46 -13.74 -21.81
N ILE A 7 -7.06 -14.19 -20.62
CA ILE A 7 -8.00 -14.49 -19.51
C ILE A 7 -8.78 -13.23 -19.09
N LEU A 8 -8.11 -12.10 -18.94
CA LEU A 8 -8.77 -10.82 -18.62
C LEU A 8 -9.79 -10.43 -19.71
N LYS A 9 -9.41 -10.59 -20.97
CA LYS A 9 -10.29 -10.29 -22.13
C LYS A 9 -11.55 -11.18 -22.14
N GLU A 10 -11.38 -12.48 -21.95
CA GLU A 10 -12.48 -13.46 -21.90
C GLU A 10 -13.45 -13.21 -20.74
N ASN A 11 -12.99 -12.56 -19.67
CA ASN A 11 -13.76 -12.23 -18.49
C ASN A 11 -14.31 -10.79 -18.48
N ASP A 12 -14.20 -10.05 -19.59
CA ASP A 12 -14.57 -8.62 -19.72
C ASP A 12 -13.86 -7.70 -18.71
N LEU A 13 -12.62 -8.03 -18.36
CA LEU A 13 -11.77 -7.27 -17.42
C LEU A 13 -10.64 -6.50 -18.10
N LEU A 14 -10.63 -6.45 -19.44
CA LEU A 14 -9.62 -5.77 -20.22
C LEU A 14 -10.22 -4.66 -21.09
N ARG A 15 -9.64 -3.46 -21.02
CA ARG A 15 -9.83 -2.40 -22.00
C ARG A 15 -8.55 -2.24 -22.81
N VAL A 16 -8.66 -2.36 -24.13
CA VAL A 16 -7.53 -2.13 -25.06
C VAL A 16 -7.62 -0.70 -25.58
N ILE A 17 -6.49 0.02 -25.53
CA ILE A 17 -6.34 1.39 -26.01
C ILE A 17 -5.38 1.33 -27.19
N GLU A 18 -5.91 1.61 -28.40
CA GLU A 18 -5.19 1.55 -29.67
C GLU A 18 -4.55 2.92 -30.02
N GLU A 19 -5.07 4.01 -29.45
CA GLU A 19 -4.58 5.35 -29.66
C GLU A 19 -3.16 5.48 -29.08
N PRO A 20 -2.29 6.31 -29.70
CA PRO A 20 -1.00 6.65 -29.11
C PRO A 20 -1.18 7.39 -27.79
N VAL A 21 -0.56 6.88 -26.71
CA VAL A 21 -0.63 7.45 -25.35
C VAL A 21 0.77 7.62 -24.79
N ASP A 22 1.03 8.79 -24.19
CA ASP A 22 2.35 9.15 -23.69
C ASP A 22 2.70 8.39 -22.40
N VAL A 23 3.93 7.89 -22.33
CA VAL A 23 4.51 7.29 -21.11
C VAL A 23 4.77 8.34 -20.02
N ASP A 24 4.81 9.63 -20.39
CA ASP A 24 4.92 10.75 -19.47
C ASP A 24 3.51 11.21 -19.09
N LEU A 25 3.04 10.81 -17.92
CA LEU A 25 1.77 11.13 -17.26
C LEU A 25 0.51 10.46 -17.85
N GLU A 26 0.28 10.44 -19.18
CA GLU A 26 -1.02 10.06 -19.76
C GLU A 26 -1.42 8.62 -19.39
N ILE A 27 -0.51 7.63 -19.58
CA ILE A 27 -0.76 6.22 -19.25
C ILE A 27 -1.08 6.07 -17.75
N ALA A 28 -0.29 6.72 -16.89
CA ALA A 28 -0.47 6.64 -15.45
C ALA A 28 -1.79 7.29 -15.00
N HIS A 29 -2.14 8.46 -15.53
CA HIS A 29 -3.39 9.14 -15.19
C HIS A 29 -4.63 8.38 -15.65
N LEU A 30 -4.59 7.74 -16.83
CA LEU A 30 -5.67 6.86 -17.29
C LEU A 30 -5.84 5.66 -16.35
N ALA A 31 -4.76 5.01 -15.97
CA ALA A 31 -4.78 3.88 -15.06
C ALA A 31 -5.27 4.28 -13.65
N TYR A 32 -4.82 5.44 -13.17
CA TYR A 32 -5.25 6.00 -11.90
C TYR A 32 -6.76 6.23 -11.85
N ILE A 33 -7.34 6.87 -12.88
CA ILE A 33 -8.78 7.15 -12.95
C ILE A 33 -9.58 5.85 -13.15
N GLU A 34 -9.08 4.89 -13.95
CA GLU A 34 -9.75 3.61 -14.14
C GLU A 34 -9.87 2.82 -12.84
N ALA A 35 -8.82 2.81 -12.02
CA ALA A 35 -8.82 2.14 -10.71
C ALA A 35 -9.88 2.72 -9.74
N LYS A 36 -10.22 4.02 -9.85
CA LYS A 36 -11.27 4.65 -9.03
C LYS A 36 -12.68 4.10 -9.28
N LYS A 37 -12.88 3.35 -10.36
CA LYS A 37 -14.16 2.71 -10.66
C LYS A 37 -14.45 1.49 -9.77
N GLY A 38 -13.49 1.10 -8.92
CA GLY A 38 -13.61 -0.04 -7.98
C GLY A 38 -13.87 -1.35 -8.73
N GLU A 39 -14.89 -2.11 -8.32
CA GLU A 39 -15.23 -3.41 -8.93
C GLU A 39 -15.56 -3.34 -10.44
N LYS A 40 -15.87 -2.16 -10.97
CA LYS A 40 -16.11 -1.93 -12.41
C LYS A 40 -14.81 -1.57 -13.17
N GLY A 41 -13.72 -1.35 -12.46
CA GLY A 41 -12.42 -1.04 -13.05
C GLY A 41 -11.89 -2.20 -13.89
N LYS A 42 -11.17 -1.87 -14.95
CA LYS A 42 -10.56 -2.83 -15.89
C LYS A 42 -9.05 -2.67 -15.94
N ALA A 43 -8.35 -3.75 -16.27
CA ALA A 43 -6.98 -3.67 -16.72
C ALA A 43 -6.90 -2.90 -18.05
N LEU A 44 -5.86 -2.09 -18.22
CA LEU A 44 -5.67 -1.27 -19.42
C LEU A 44 -4.45 -1.78 -20.22
N LEU A 45 -4.66 -2.14 -21.48
CA LEU A 45 -3.58 -2.50 -22.39
C LEU A 45 -3.38 -1.39 -23.42
N PHE A 46 -2.29 -0.63 -23.28
CA PHE A 46 -1.87 0.41 -24.21
C PHE A 46 -1.00 -0.20 -25.30
N LYS A 47 -1.53 -0.30 -26.52
CA LYS A 47 -0.80 -0.94 -27.64
C LYS A 47 0.28 -0.07 -28.26
N ASN A 48 0.09 1.24 -28.25
CA ASN A 48 0.97 2.20 -28.90
C ASN A 48 1.51 3.23 -27.90
N PRO A 49 2.35 2.81 -26.90
CA PRO A 49 2.96 3.77 -26.00
C PRO A 49 3.99 4.63 -26.75
N ILE A 50 3.94 5.93 -26.53
CA ILE A 50 4.84 6.91 -27.12
C ILE A 50 5.54 7.74 -26.04
N ASP A 51 6.61 8.41 -26.41
CA ASP A 51 7.22 9.50 -25.65
C ASP A 51 7.18 10.76 -26.55
N LYS A 52 6.28 11.67 -26.23
CA LYS A 52 6.10 12.91 -27.00
C LYS A 52 7.33 13.81 -26.94
N LYS A 53 8.04 13.83 -25.79
CA LYS A 53 9.24 14.65 -25.59
C LYS A 53 10.40 14.17 -26.46
N LEU A 54 10.56 12.85 -26.60
CA LEU A 54 11.61 12.24 -27.40
C LEU A 54 11.16 11.96 -28.84
N ASN A 55 9.92 12.22 -29.19
CA ASN A 55 9.30 11.85 -30.48
C ASN A 55 9.53 10.37 -30.82
N LYS A 56 9.28 9.48 -29.85
CA LYS A 56 9.58 8.06 -29.91
C LYS A 56 8.32 7.22 -29.73
N GLN A 57 8.17 6.17 -30.53
CA GLN A 57 7.19 5.10 -30.31
C GLN A 57 7.91 3.88 -29.75
N TYR A 58 7.33 3.28 -28.72
CA TYR A 58 7.86 2.07 -28.10
C TYR A 58 7.31 0.82 -28.77
N LYS A 59 8.12 -0.22 -28.81
CA LYS A 59 7.76 -1.53 -29.38
C LYS A 59 6.81 -2.32 -28.49
N PHE A 60 7.00 -2.23 -27.17
CA PHE A 60 6.31 -3.08 -26.21
C PHE A 60 5.06 -2.41 -25.68
N PRO A 61 3.87 -3.07 -25.76
CA PRO A 61 2.65 -2.60 -25.12
C PRO A 61 2.81 -2.50 -23.60
N VAL A 62 2.09 -1.56 -22.99
CA VAL A 62 2.05 -1.37 -21.53
C VAL A 62 0.75 -1.94 -20.98
N LEU A 63 0.84 -2.77 -19.92
CA LEU A 63 -0.29 -3.28 -19.16
C LEU A 63 -0.33 -2.61 -17.79
N MET A 64 -1.46 -1.96 -17.47
CA MET A 64 -1.73 -1.32 -16.19
C MET A 64 -2.94 -1.97 -15.50
N ASN A 65 -3.02 -1.83 -14.17
CA ASN A 65 -4.12 -2.34 -13.36
C ASN A 65 -4.37 -3.85 -13.56
N THR A 66 -3.31 -4.64 -13.53
CA THR A 66 -3.36 -6.10 -13.70
C THR A 66 -4.33 -6.76 -12.71
N PHE A 67 -4.37 -6.25 -11.46
CA PHE A 67 -5.29 -6.63 -10.39
C PHE A 67 -6.40 -5.59 -10.24
N CYS A 68 -7.15 -5.35 -11.31
CA CYS A 68 -8.13 -4.27 -11.38
C CYS A 68 -9.31 -4.41 -10.40
N ASN A 69 -9.63 -5.63 -9.96
CA ASN A 69 -10.70 -5.94 -8.98
C ASN A 69 -10.51 -7.34 -8.36
N GLU A 70 -11.39 -7.73 -7.42
CA GLU A 70 -11.34 -9.03 -6.73
C GLU A 70 -11.39 -10.22 -7.70
N LYS A 71 -12.17 -10.12 -8.79
CA LYS A 71 -12.25 -11.18 -9.81
C LYS A 71 -10.91 -11.37 -10.53
N ALA A 72 -10.22 -10.28 -10.89
CA ALA A 72 -8.90 -10.34 -11.53
C ALA A 72 -7.84 -10.99 -10.60
N LEU A 73 -7.91 -10.68 -9.29
CA LEU A 73 -7.05 -11.31 -8.29
C LEU A 73 -7.27 -12.84 -8.25
N ASN A 74 -8.51 -13.30 -8.19
CA ASN A 74 -8.83 -14.73 -8.19
C ASN A 74 -8.39 -15.42 -9.48
N LEU A 75 -8.52 -14.76 -10.64
CA LEU A 75 -8.03 -15.29 -11.91
C LEU A 75 -6.51 -15.41 -11.94
N ALA A 76 -5.78 -14.44 -11.36
CA ALA A 76 -4.33 -14.52 -11.23
C ALA A 76 -3.88 -15.68 -10.31
N PHE A 77 -4.66 -15.98 -9.29
CA PHE A 77 -4.44 -17.11 -8.38
C PHE A 77 -4.87 -18.46 -8.97
N GLU A 78 -5.70 -18.46 -10.02
CA GLU A 78 -6.41 -19.64 -10.58
C GLU A 78 -7.33 -20.32 -9.55
N ARG A 79 -7.70 -19.62 -8.49
CA ARG A 79 -8.60 -20.06 -7.42
C ARG A 79 -9.04 -18.88 -6.55
N ASP A 80 -10.06 -19.08 -5.70
CA ASP A 80 -10.46 -18.08 -4.73
C ASP A 80 -9.35 -17.91 -3.65
N TYR A 81 -8.90 -16.68 -3.42
CA TYR A 81 -7.91 -16.37 -2.38
C TYR A 81 -8.41 -16.73 -0.98
N LYS A 82 -9.73 -16.79 -0.75
CA LYS A 82 -10.33 -17.24 0.51
C LYS A 82 -10.07 -18.72 0.75
N GLU A 83 -10.11 -19.56 -0.30
CA GLU A 83 -9.74 -20.98 -0.19
C GLU A 83 -8.27 -21.16 0.19
N VAL A 84 -7.39 -20.27 -0.32
CA VAL A 84 -5.97 -20.26 0.06
C VAL A 84 -5.83 -19.94 1.54
N ALA A 85 -6.56 -18.93 2.04
CA ALA A 85 -6.58 -18.58 3.45
C ALA A 85 -7.08 -19.72 4.34
N ASP A 86 -8.14 -20.42 3.92
CA ASP A 86 -8.69 -21.59 4.63
C ASP A 86 -7.68 -22.75 4.69
N GLU A 87 -6.93 -22.99 3.61
CA GLU A 87 -5.85 -24.00 3.62
C GLU A 87 -4.75 -23.63 4.62
N ILE A 88 -4.30 -22.39 4.64
CA ILE A 88 -3.30 -21.92 5.61
C ILE A 88 -3.85 -22.06 7.03
N SER A 89 -5.11 -21.68 7.26
CA SER A 89 -5.77 -21.84 8.57
C SER A 89 -5.80 -23.31 9.03
N LYS A 90 -6.02 -24.25 8.11
CA LYS A 90 -5.95 -25.68 8.43
C LYS A 90 -4.53 -26.12 8.76
N LEU A 91 -3.53 -25.63 8.03
CA LEU A 91 -2.12 -25.96 8.29
C LEU A 91 -1.62 -25.39 9.63
N THR A 92 -2.01 -24.19 10.01
CA THR A 92 -1.63 -23.58 11.30
C THR A 92 -2.26 -24.29 12.51
N LYS A 93 -3.38 -24.99 12.32
CA LYS A 93 -4.09 -25.76 13.35
C LYS A 93 -3.78 -27.27 13.33
N LEU A 94 -2.80 -27.71 12.53
CA LEU A 94 -2.45 -29.12 12.45
C LEU A 94 -1.89 -29.63 13.78
N HIS A 95 -2.60 -30.60 14.37
CA HIS A 95 -2.09 -31.46 15.43
C HIS A 95 -1.70 -32.83 14.85
N ILE A 96 -0.68 -33.47 15.42
CA ILE A 96 -0.30 -34.86 15.00
C ILE A 96 -1.51 -35.77 15.22
N PRO A 97 -2.11 -36.33 14.16
CA PRO A 97 -3.35 -37.06 14.29
C PRO A 97 -3.14 -38.41 14.99
N THR A 98 -4.09 -38.79 15.82
CA THR A 98 -4.06 -40.06 16.56
C THR A 98 -4.68 -41.22 15.78
N SER A 99 -5.68 -40.97 14.92
CA SER A 99 -6.36 -42.01 14.16
C SER A 99 -5.65 -42.31 12.84
N PHE A 100 -5.74 -43.58 12.36
CA PHE A 100 -5.09 -44.04 11.12
C PHE A 100 -5.57 -43.24 9.89
N LYS A 101 -6.88 -43.00 9.75
CA LYS A 101 -7.44 -42.20 8.64
C LYS A 101 -6.88 -40.79 8.64
N ALA A 102 -6.88 -40.13 9.81
CA ALA A 102 -6.36 -38.77 9.92
C ALA A 102 -4.84 -38.69 9.66
N LYS A 103 -4.07 -39.74 9.94
CA LYS A 103 -2.65 -39.84 9.56
C LYS A 103 -2.47 -39.93 8.04
N ILE A 104 -3.36 -40.65 7.34
CA ILE A 104 -3.34 -40.68 5.86
C ILE A 104 -3.65 -39.31 5.29
N ASP A 105 -4.69 -38.65 5.76
CA ASP A 105 -5.06 -37.29 5.30
C ASP A 105 -3.94 -36.29 5.59
N PHE A 106 -3.31 -36.38 6.75
CA PHE A 106 -2.14 -35.56 7.12
C PHE A 106 -0.97 -35.79 6.15
N PHE A 107 -0.65 -37.06 5.85
CA PHE A 107 0.41 -37.43 4.91
C PHE A 107 0.10 -36.96 3.48
N MET A 108 -1.15 -37.07 3.03
CA MET A 108 -1.59 -36.57 1.72
C MET A 108 -1.47 -35.06 1.64
N ASN A 109 -1.81 -34.31 2.71
CA ASN A 109 -1.60 -32.88 2.79
C ASN A 109 -0.11 -32.51 2.70
N LEU A 110 0.78 -33.21 3.41
CA LEU A 110 2.23 -33.03 3.29
C LEU A 110 2.74 -33.34 1.88
N LEU A 111 2.22 -34.37 1.22
CA LEU A 111 2.59 -34.69 -0.17
C LEU A 111 2.16 -33.60 -1.15
N SER A 112 1.07 -32.89 -0.86
CA SER A 112 0.65 -31.75 -1.69
C SER A 112 1.68 -30.60 -1.70
N LEU A 113 2.49 -30.49 -0.64
CA LEU A 113 3.54 -29.48 -0.50
C LEU A 113 4.78 -29.77 -1.35
N LYS A 114 4.90 -30.93 -1.99
CA LYS A 114 6.05 -31.28 -2.86
C LYS A 114 6.26 -30.34 -4.04
N ASN A 115 5.20 -29.66 -4.48
CA ASN A 115 5.22 -28.71 -5.59
C ASN A 115 5.43 -27.25 -5.14
N VAL A 116 5.54 -27.01 -3.84
CA VAL A 116 5.75 -25.67 -3.28
C VAL A 116 7.13 -25.10 -3.63
N PRO A 117 8.25 -25.86 -3.50
CA PRO A 117 9.56 -25.33 -3.81
C PRO A 117 9.74 -25.00 -5.30
N PRO A 118 10.31 -23.82 -5.64
CA PRO A 118 10.62 -23.46 -7.01
C PRO A 118 11.55 -24.47 -7.68
N LYS A 119 11.37 -24.67 -8.99
CA LYS A 119 12.16 -25.59 -9.80
C LYS A 119 13.16 -24.81 -10.67
N ARG A 120 14.44 -25.01 -10.43
CA ARG A 120 15.51 -24.47 -11.29
C ARG A 120 15.59 -25.26 -12.60
N LEU A 121 15.53 -24.54 -13.72
CA LEU A 121 15.74 -25.10 -15.06
C LEU A 121 17.24 -25.21 -15.34
N LYS A 122 17.60 -26.04 -16.33
CA LYS A 122 18.99 -26.14 -16.79
C LYS A 122 19.39 -24.86 -17.55
N ALA A 123 20.69 -24.58 -17.59
CA ALA A 123 21.24 -23.42 -18.27
C ALA A 123 20.96 -23.40 -19.79
N ASP A 124 20.77 -24.57 -20.43
CA ASP A 124 20.38 -24.72 -21.83
C ASP A 124 18.96 -24.19 -22.15
N LYS A 125 18.17 -23.89 -21.13
CA LYS A 125 16.85 -23.24 -21.23
C LYS A 125 16.86 -21.80 -20.70
N ALA A 126 18.02 -21.18 -20.68
CA ALA A 126 18.17 -19.78 -20.31
C ALA A 126 17.52 -18.84 -21.35
N LEU A 127 17.78 -17.56 -21.25
CA LEU A 127 17.12 -16.50 -22.02
C LEU A 127 17.55 -16.44 -23.52
N TYR A 128 17.81 -17.57 -24.17
CA TYR A 128 18.32 -17.61 -25.57
C TYR A 128 17.33 -17.10 -26.62
N ASP A 129 16.02 -17.26 -26.37
CA ASP A 129 14.99 -16.82 -27.32
C ASP A 129 14.60 -15.35 -27.14
N TYR A 130 15.25 -14.67 -26.17
CA TYR A 130 15.01 -13.26 -25.92
C TYR A 130 15.91 -12.41 -26.82
N GLU A 131 15.41 -11.27 -27.23
CA GLU A 131 16.26 -10.23 -27.81
C GLU A 131 16.99 -9.47 -26.72
N ILE A 132 18.18 -8.97 -27.02
CA ILE A 132 18.98 -8.14 -26.12
C ILE A 132 18.74 -6.68 -26.49
N LEU A 133 18.29 -5.89 -25.53
CA LEU A 133 18.13 -4.45 -25.67
C LEU A 133 19.42 -3.74 -25.27
N ASN A 134 19.71 -2.60 -25.91
CA ASN A 134 20.95 -1.85 -25.68
C ASN A 134 20.87 -0.94 -24.45
N SER A 135 19.66 -0.50 -24.08
CA SER A 135 19.46 0.39 -22.95
C SER A 135 18.03 0.33 -22.40
N LEU A 136 17.86 0.84 -21.18
CA LEU A 136 16.56 1.03 -20.53
C LEU A 136 15.63 1.95 -21.35
N GLU A 137 16.18 2.82 -22.17
CA GLU A 137 15.41 3.72 -23.02
C GLU A 137 14.55 2.98 -24.07
N GLU A 138 14.84 1.72 -24.38
CA GLU A 138 14.02 0.90 -25.29
C GLU A 138 12.74 0.38 -24.63
N LEU A 139 12.63 0.46 -23.30
CA LEU A 139 11.46 0.09 -22.55
C LEU A 139 10.51 1.29 -22.33
N PRO A 140 9.18 1.09 -22.38
CA PRO A 140 8.20 2.14 -22.13
C PRO A 140 8.05 2.43 -20.62
N ILE A 141 9.15 2.82 -19.97
CA ILE A 141 9.18 3.14 -18.54
C ILE A 141 8.43 4.45 -18.31
N LEU A 142 7.58 4.49 -17.27
CA LEU A 142 6.64 5.57 -17.03
C LEU A 142 7.21 6.67 -16.14
N LYS A 143 6.82 7.91 -16.40
CA LYS A 143 6.73 8.97 -15.40
C LYS A 143 5.28 9.05 -14.94
N THR A 144 5.01 8.88 -13.63
CA THR A 144 3.63 8.69 -13.13
C THR A 144 2.98 9.99 -12.70
N TRP A 145 3.74 10.88 -12.06
CA TRP A 145 3.25 12.16 -11.56
C TRP A 145 4.12 13.32 -12.02
N GLU A 146 3.57 14.54 -12.01
CA GLU A 146 4.23 15.73 -12.56
C GLU A 146 5.55 16.04 -11.86
N ASP A 147 5.60 15.95 -10.54
CA ASP A 147 6.78 16.25 -9.73
C ASP A 147 7.70 15.01 -9.51
N ASP A 148 7.42 13.86 -10.14
CA ASP A 148 8.37 12.74 -10.13
C ASP A 148 9.71 13.16 -10.74
N ALA A 149 10.81 12.74 -10.11
CA ALA A 149 12.17 13.10 -10.56
C ALA A 149 12.54 12.56 -11.95
N GLY A 150 11.72 11.68 -12.52
CA GLY A 150 11.93 11.05 -13.82
C GLY A 150 11.07 9.82 -14.04
N LYS A 151 11.58 8.89 -14.82
CA LYS A 151 10.90 7.62 -15.11
C LYS A 151 11.24 6.57 -14.07
N PHE A 152 10.23 5.76 -13.69
CA PHE A 152 10.35 4.70 -12.70
C PHE A 152 9.80 3.38 -13.22
N ILE A 153 10.51 2.28 -12.95
CA ILE A 153 9.96 0.93 -13.03
C ILE A 153 9.13 0.71 -11.77
N THR A 154 7.82 0.50 -11.91
CA THR A 154 6.88 0.45 -10.78
C THR A 154 6.39 -0.96 -10.44
N MET A 155 6.60 -1.96 -11.33
CA MET A 155 6.27 -3.38 -11.12
C MET A 155 7.52 -4.26 -11.27
N GLY A 156 8.66 -3.79 -10.73
CA GLY A 156 9.91 -4.53 -10.75
C GLY A 156 9.92 -5.68 -9.72
N GLN A 157 10.05 -6.91 -10.19
CA GLN A 157 10.31 -8.10 -9.38
C GLN A 157 11.83 -8.19 -9.15
N VAL A 158 12.32 -7.73 -8.00
CA VAL A 158 13.77 -7.67 -7.71
C VAL A 158 14.22 -8.95 -7.02
N TYR A 159 15.05 -9.71 -7.69
CA TYR A 159 15.63 -10.96 -7.23
C TYR A 159 17.04 -10.73 -6.68
N THR A 160 17.26 -11.14 -5.45
CA THR A 160 18.55 -11.06 -4.75
C THR A 160 18.88 -12.36 -4.05
N GLN A 161 20.13 -12.53 -3.69
CA GLN A 161 20.63 -13.73 -2.99
C GLN A 161 21.64 -13.29 -1.94
N ASN A 162 21.63 -13.94 -0.77
CA ASN A 162 22.64 -13.70 0.24
C ASN A 162 24.04 -14.17 -0.20
N LEU A 163 25.06 -13.79 0.54
CA LEU A 163 26.47 -13.99 0.15
C LEU A 163 26.84 -15.47 -0.06
N ASP A 164 26.37 -16.36 0.81
CA ASP A 164 26.63 -17.80 0.73
C ASP A 164 25.69 -18.55 -0.21
N LYS A 165 24.77 -17.85 -0.87
CA LYS A 165 23.78 -18.36 -1.85
C LYS A 165 22.81 -19.38 -1.28
N THR A 166 22.58 -19.41 0.02
CA THR A 166 21.63 -20.30 0.68
C THR A 166 20.23 -19.71 0.74
N GLN A 167 20.09 -18.38 0.71
CA GLN A 167 18.81 -17.68 0.76
C GLN A 167 18.60 -16.83 -0.49
N ASN A 168 17.39 -16.89 -1.01
CA ASN A 168 16.92 -16.03 -2.09
C ASN A 168 15.83 -15.11 -1.54
N ASN A 169 15.69 -13.93 -2.14
CA ASN A 169 14.64 -12.98 -1.83
C ASN A 169 14.06 -12.43 -3.12
N LEU A 170 12.77 -12.21 -3.12
CA LEU A 170 12.02 -11.51 -4.15
C LEU A 170 11.27 -10.36 -3.49
N GLY A 171 11.51 -9.14 -3.92
CA GLY A 171 10.79 -7.97 -3.44
C GLY A 171 10.28 -7.10 -4.57
N MET A 172 9.15 -6.43 -4.35
CA MET A 172 8.64 -5.39 -5.23
C MET A 172 9.20 -4.05 -4.76
N TYR A 173 9.90 -3.35 -5.66
CA TYR A 173 10.48 -2.04 -5.38
C TYR A 173 10.27 -1.10 -6.57
N ARG A 174 10.13 0.20 -6.27
CA ARG A 174 10.26 1.24 -7.29
C ARG A 174 11.72 1.43 -7.65
N LEU A 175 12.02 1.64 -8.92
CA LEU A 175 13.38 1.76 -9.42
C LEU A 175 13.44 2.96 -10.36
N GLN A 176 14.15 4.03 -9.95
CA GLN A 176 14.31 5.21 -10.78
C GLN A 176 15.37 4.97 -11.86
N VAL A 177 15.06 5.36 -13.10
CA VAL A 177 16.05 5.41 -14.17
C VAL A 177 16.90 6.67 -13.98
N SER A 178 18.18 6.52 -13.67
CA SER A 178 19.11 7.64 -13.49
C SER A 178 19.99 7.88 -14.71
N ASP A 179 20.22 6.84 -15.52
CA ASP A 179 20.90 6.91 -16.82
C ASP A 179 20.42 5.74 -17.70
N LYS A 180 20.79 5.72 -18.98
CA LYS A 180 20.40 4.69 -19.95
C LYS A 180 20.66 3.25 -19.49
N ASN A 181 21.62 3.02 -18.60
CA ASN A 181 21.99 1.72 -18.03
C ASN A 181 22.20 1.78 -16.52
N GLU A 182 21.47 2.64 -15.83
CA GLU A 182 21.53 2.75 -14.38
C GLU A 182 20.13 2.86 -13.76
N LEU A 183 19.94 2.16 -12.64
CA LEU A 183 18.75 2.23 -11.80
C LEU A 183 19.14 2.59 -10.37
N LEU A 184 18.28 3.36 -9.69
CA LEU A 184 18.41 3.62 -8.25
C LEU A 184 17.49 2.67 -7.50
N MET A 185 18.08 1.97 -6.50
CA MET A 185 17.42 0.89 -5.79
C MET A 185 16.77 1.42 -4.51
N HIS A 186 15.45 1.66 -4.53
CA HIS A 186 14.73 2.11 -3.34
C HIS A 186 14.57 0.97 -2.32
N TRP A 187 15.66 0.56 -1.70
CA TRP A 187 15.64 -0.46 -0.65
C TRP A 187 15.38 0.15 0.72
N GLN A 188 14.18 -0.07 1.22
CA GLN A 188 13.85 0.30 2.59
C GLN A 188 14.69 -0.51 3.60
N ILE A 189 15.17 0.14 4.64
CA ILE A 189 16.16 -0.38 5.59
C ILE A 189 15.77 -1.72 6.27
N HIS A 190 14.46 -1.98 6.39
CA HIS A 190 13.93 -3.16 7.07
C HIS A 190 13.66 -4.36 6.12
N LYS A 191 13.89 -4.21 4.82
CA LYS A 191 13.65 -5.26 3.81
C LYS A 191 14.86 -6.18 3.62
N ASP A 192 14.61 -7.44 3.22
CA ASP A 192 15.69 -8.43 3.04
C ASP A 192 16.69 -8.04 1.96
N GLY A 193 16.27 -7.35 0.90
CA GLY A 193 17.22 -6.79 -0.08
C GLY A 193 18.26 -5.86 0.55
N ALA A 194 17.85 -4.99 1.49
CA ALA A 194 18.75 -4.13 2.24
C ALA A 194 19.65 -4.94 3.20
N ASN A 195 19.13 -6.02 3.80
CA ASN A 195 19.91 -6.90 4.66
C ASN A 195 21.05 -7.57 3.87
N PHE A 196 20.76 -8.12 2.68
CA PHE A 196 21.78 -8.75 1.81
C PHE A 196 22.80 -7.71 1.32
N TYR A 197 22.36 -6.50 0.96
CA TYR A 197 23.27 -5.40 0.64
C TYR A 197 24.31 -5.17 1.76
N HIS A 198 23.86 -5.08 3.00
CA HIS A 198 24.76 -4.89 4.15
C HIS A 198 25.67 -6.10 4.40
N GLU A 199 25.19 -7.32 4.17
CA GLU A 199 25.99 -8.55 4.28
C GLU A 199 27.18 -8.53 3.30
N TYR A 200 26.93 -8.26 2.00
CA TYR A 200 27.98 -8.12 0.99
C TYR A 200 28.97 -7.00 1.34
N LYS A 201 28.46 -5.83 1.74
CA LYS A 201 29.28 -4.68 2.10
C LYS A 201 30.18 -4.95 3.31
N ASN A 202 29.65 -5.56 4.36
CA ASN A 202 30.38 -5.91 5.57
C ASN A 202 31.44 -6.99 5.32
N ALA A 203 31.23 -7.86 4.34
CA ALA A 203 32.21 -8.85 3.89
C ALA A 203 33.30 -8.28 2.96
N GLY A 204 33.26 -6.96 2.64
CA GLY A 204 34.25 -6.27 1.83
C GLY A 204 34.06 -6.42 0.32
N PHE A 205 32.92 -6.88 -0.14
CA PHE A 205 32.60 -6.89 -1.57
C PHE A 205 32.29 -5.47 -2.07
N LYS A 206 32.54 -5.24 -3.36
CA LYS A 206 32.20 -3.97 -4.02
C LYS A 206 30.92 -4.04 -4.85
N LYS A 207 30.46 -5.25 -5.17
CA LYS A 207 29.34 -5.51 -6.06
C LYS A 207 28.44 -6.59 -5.46
N MET A 208 27.13 -6.39 -5.58
CA MET A 208 26.12 -7.39 -5.24
C MET A 208 25.31 -7.70 -6.50
N PRO A 209 25.25 -8.96 -6.99
CA PRO A 209 24.44 -9.30 -8.16
C PRO A 209 22.95 -9.12 -7.89
N VAL A 210 22.24 -8.56 -8.87
CA VAL A 210 20.80 -8.33 -8.81
C VAL A 210 20.22 -8.58 -10.20
N SER A 211 19.04 -9.19 -10.25
CA SER A 211 18.25 -9.33 -11.47
C SER A 211 16.83 -8.85 -11.21
N ILE A 212 16.25 -8.14 -12.18
CA ILE A 212 14.90 -7.62 -12.11
C ILE A 212 14.09 -8.25 -13.24
N ALA A 213 12.94 -8.85 -12.89
CA ALA A 213 12.00 -9.35 -13.86
C ALA A 213 10.77 -8.44 -13.95
N ILE A 214 10.17 -8.32 -15.14
CA ILE A 214 8.93 -7.59 -15.39
C ILE A 214 8.00 -8.51 -16.17
N GLY A 215 6.72 -8.55 -15.78
CA GLY A 215 5.74 -9.43 -16.42
C GLY A 215 5.87 -10.90 -16.03
N GLY A 216 5.53 -11.81 -16.93
CA GLY A 216 5.38 -13.23 -16.63
C GLY A 216 4.01 -13.56 -16.02
N ASP A 217 3.94 -14.60 -15.20
CA ASP A 217 2.72 -14.90 -14.44
C ASP A 217 2.45 -13.77 -13.42
N PRO A 218 1.23 -13.19 -13.37
CA PRO A 218 0.93 -12.07 -12.46
C PRO A 218 1.12 -12.43 -10.99
N LEU A 219 1.08 -13.70 -10.62
CA LEU A 219 1.28 -14.11 -9.24
C LEU A 219 2.73 -13.86 -8.75
N TYR A 220 3.73 -13.76 -9.63
CA TYR A 220 5.09 -13.45 -9.20
C TYR A 220 5.18 -12.08 -8.53
N ILE A 221 4.61 -11.05 -9.18
CA ILE A 221 4.63 -9.69 -8.60
C ILE A 221 3.74 -9.61 -7.35
N TRP A 222 2.63 -10.35 -7.27
CA TRP A 222 1.85 -10.40 -6.05
C TRP A 222 2.63 -11.06 -4.89
N CYS A 223 3.35 -12.15 -5.15
CA CYS A 223 4.20 -12.80 -4.15
C CYS A 223 5.32 -11.86 -3.65
N SER A 224 5.85 -10.99 -4.51
CA SER A 224 6.97 -10.10 -4.16
C SER A 224 6.63 -9.04 -3.09
N GLN A 225 5.34 -8.79 -2.83
CA GLN A 225 4.88 -7.90 -1.76
C GLN A 225 4.35 -8.65 -0.53
N ALA A 226 4.32 -9.99 -0.56
CA ALA A 226 3.77 -10.80 0.52
C ALA A 226 4.60 -10.71 1.82
N PRO A 227 3.96 -10.50 2.99
CA PRO A 227 4.66 -10.33 4.27
C PRO A 227 5.10 -11.66 4.88
N LEU A 228 5.97 -12.38 4.20
CA LEU A 228 6.52 -13.64 4.69
C LEU A 228 7.55 -13.42 5.82
N PRO A 229 7.73 -14.40 6.71
CA PRO A 229 8.81 -14.36 7.68
C PRO A 229 10.18 -14.29 7.00
N LYS A 230 11.14 -13.63 7.67
CA LYS A 230 12.51 -13.48 7.18
C LYS A 230 13.13 -14.83 6.76
N GLY A 231 13.76 -14.85 5.60
CA GLY A 231 14.45 -16.04 5.06
C GLY A 231 13.53 -17.02 4.35
N ILE A 232 12.23 -16.75 4.24
CA ILE A 232 11.28 -17.54 3.45
C ILE A 232 11.20 -16.94 2.05
N PHE A 233 11.63 -17.69 1.03
CA PHE A 233 11.59 -17.23 -0.35
C PHE A 233 10.15 -17.10 -0.86
N GLU A 234 9.78 -15.94 -1.37
CA GLU A 234 8.41 -15.57 -1.75
C GLU A 234 7.79 -16.51 -2.79
N LEU A 235 8.59 -17.10 -3.66
CA LEU A 235 8.09 -18.06 -4.66
C LEU A 235 7.68 -19.42 -4.09
N LEU A 236 7.92 -19.70 -2.79
CA LEU A 236 7.26 -20.80 -2.09
C LEU A 236 5.75 -20.57 -1.99
N LEU A 237 5.33 -19.30 -1.78
CA LEU A 237 3.91 -18.93 -1.77
C LEU A 237 3.27 -19.10 -3.15
N TYR A 238 4.00 -18.78 -4.23
CA TYR A 238 3.57 -19.09 -5.59
C TYR A 238 3.22 -20.57 -5.76
N GLY A 239 4.17 -21.45 -5.40
CA GLY A 239 3.98 -22.90 -5.50
C GLY A 239 2.84 -23.41 -4.61
N PHE A 240 2.64 -22.79 -3.44
CA PHE A 240 1.52 -23.12 -2.54
C PHE A 240 0.16 -22.73 -3.16
N ILE A 241 0.05 -21.55 -3.72
CA ILE A 241 -1.19 -21.04 -4.33
C ILE A 241 -1.52 -21.80 -5.61
N LYS A 242 -0.60 -21.88 -6.57
CA LYS A 242 -0.82 -22.50 -7.90
C LYS A 242 -0.79 -24.02 -7.87
N LYS A 243 -0.34 -24.67 -6.78
CA LYS A 243 -0.09 -26.11 -6.69
C LYS A 243 0.91 -26.62 -7.73
N THR A 244 1.67 -25.72 -8.34
CA THR A 244 2.73 -26.01 -9.30
C THR A 244 3.96 -25.16 -8.98
N PRO A 245 5.18 -25.72 -9.09
CA PRO A 245 6.39 -24.97 -8.74
C PRO A 245 6.64 -23.83 -9.71
N ALA A 246 7.05 -22.66 -9.22
CA ALA A 246 7.63 -21.62 -10.05
C ALA A 246 8.87 -22.19 -10.78
N LYS A 247 8.94 -22.01 -12.10
CA LYS A 247 10.08 -22.45 -12.91
C LYS A 247 11.04 -21.28 -13.07
N LEU A 248 12.29 -21.49 -12.68
CA LEU A 248 13.31 -20.43 -12.68
C LEU A 248 14.42 -20.75 -13.67
N THR A 249 14.84 -19.75 -14.45
CA THR A 249 15.99 -19.80 -15.36
C THR A 249 17.15 -19.00 -14.78
N PRO A 250 18.41 -19.43 -14.96
CA PRO A 250 19.56 -18.68 -14.46
C PRO A 250 19.86 -17.48 -15.38
N CYS A 251 20.19 -16.35 -14.76
CA CYS A 251 20.87 -15.22 -15.39
C CYS A 251 22.39 -15.46 -15.43
N GLU A 252 23.12 -14.67 -16.22
CA GLU A 252 24.59 -14.80 -16.31
C GLU A 252 25.29 -14.40 -15.00
N ASN A 253 24.69 -13.45 -14.23
CA ASN A 253 25.19 -13.05 -12.91
C ASN A 253 24.90 -14.10 -11.79
N GLY A 254 24.26 -15.22 -12.13
CA GLY A 254 23.98 -16.34 -11.23
C GLY A 254 22.68 -16.25 -10.44
N ILE A 255 21.94 -15.16 -10.57
CA ILE A 255 20.59 -15.00 -10.00
C ILE A 255 19.59 -15.79 -10.84
N PHE A 256 18.57 -16.37 -10.20
CA PHE A 256 17.50 -17.08 -10.86
C PHE A 256 16.23 -16.22 -10.92
N VAL A 257 15.61 -16.14 -12.10
CA VAL A 257 14.37 -15.41 -12.36
C VAL A 257 13.31 -16.32 -12.99
N PRO A 258 12.01 -15.98 -12.96
CA PRO A 258 10.99 -16.77 -13.65
C PRO A 258 11.30 -16.91 -15.15
N TYR A 259 11.17 -18.12 -15.68
CA TYR A 259 11.52 -18.46 -17.07
C TYR A 259 10.60 -17.80 -18.11
N ASP A 260 9.40 -17.39 -17.68
CA ASP A 260 8.36 -16.79 -18.51
C ASP A 260 8.22 -15.28 -18.32
N SER A 261 9.17 -14.63 -17.64
CA SER A 261 9.22 -13.16 -17.54
C SER A 261 9.21 -12.51 -18.92
N ASP A 262 8.55 -11.37 -19.07
CA ASP A 262 8.51 -10.65 -20.34
C ASP A 262 9.81 -9.88 -20.59
N VAL A 263 10.33 -9.23 -19.55
CA VAL A 263 11.63 -8.52 -19.56
C VAL A 263 12.45 -8.97 -18.36
N VAL A 264 13.77 -9.11 -18.56
CA VAL A 264 14.74 -9.37 -17.48
C VAL A 264 15.88 -8.37 -17.61
N ILE A 265 16.17 -7.65 -16.52
CA ILE A 265 17.27 -6.71 -16.42
C ILE A 265 18.29 -7.32 -15.45
N GLU A 266 19.50 -7.52 -15.92
CA GLU A 266 20.59 -8.16 -15.19
C GLU A 266 21.71 -7.18 -14.94
N GLY A 267 22.31 -7.25 -13.75
CA GLY A 267 23.45 -6.41 -13.38
C GLY A 267 23.87 -6.59 -11.93
N TYR A 268 24.42 -5.55 -11.38
CA TYR A 268 24.88 -5.53 -9.98
C TYR A 268 24.65 -4.16 -9.33
N VAL A 269 24.41 -4.16 -8.04
CA VAL A 269 24.45 -2.93 -7.22
C VAL A 269 25.89 -2.64 -6.84
N ASP A 270 26.34 -1.41 -7.12
CA ASP A 270 27.60 -0.89 -6.63
C ASP A 270 27.44 -0.51 -5.15
N LEU A 271 28.24 -1.14 -4.28
CA LEU A 271 28.12 -0.98 -2.82
C LEU A 271 28.78 0.30 -2.29
N GLU A 272 29.47 1.04 -3.15
CA GLU A 272 30.15 2.30 -2.82
C GLU A 272 29.48 3.52 -3.49
N GLU A 273 28.62 3.32 -4.51
CA GLU A 273 28.00 4.41 -5.28
C GLU A 273 26.53 4.65 -4.85
N PHE A 274 26.24 5.92 -4.56
CA PHE A 274 24.89 6.40 -4.21
C PHE A 274 24.55 7.62 -5.06
N LYS A 275 23.30 7.71 -5.48
CA LYS A 275 22.74 8.88 -6.15
C LYS A 275 21.42 9.28 -5.51
N ILE A 276 21.00 10.52 -5.71
CA ILE A 276 19.72 11.02 -5.23
C ILE A 276 18.58 10.39 -6.05
N GLU A 277 17.68 9.69 -5.37
CA GLU A 277 16.43 9.14 -5.90
C GLU A 277 15.25 10.00 -5.41
N GLY A 278 14.27 10.18 -6.27
CA GLY A 278 13.07 10.96 -5.97
C GLY A 278 13.21 12.45 -6.25
N PRO A 279 12.14 13.22 -6.01
CA PRO A 279 10.88 12.80 -5.41
C PRO A 279 10.08 11.81 -6.26
N PHE A 280 9.19 11.06 -5.60
CA PHE A 280 8.28 10.12 -6.24
C PHE A 280 6.91 10.17 -5.55
N GLY A 281 5.83 10.26 -6.33
CA GLY A 281 4.47 10.18 -5.82
C GLY A 281 4.12 8.75 -5.44
N ASP A 282 3.92 8.48 -4.14
CA ASP A 282 3.83 7.12 -3.61
C ASP A 282 2.41 6.75 -3.13
N HIS A 283 2.24 5.50 -2.68
CA HIS A 283 0.96 4.88 -2.31
C HIS A 283 0.22 5.59 -1.17
N THR A 284 0.90 6.41 -0.37
CA THR A 284 0.27 7.25 0.64
C THR A 284 -0.57 8.38 0.02
N GLY A 285 -0.37 8.68 -1.26
CA GLY A 285 -0.96 9.82 -1.96
C GLY A 285 -0.15 11.11 -1.81
N PHE A 286 1.08 11.00 -1.29
CA PHE A 286 2.01 12.11 -1.14
C PHE A 286 3.35 11.79 -1.81
N TYR A 287 4.10 12.86 -2.16
CA TYR A 287 5.46 12.71 -2.66
C TYR A 287 6.43 12.35 -1.54
N THR A 288 7.27 11.36 -1.78
CA THR A 288 8.41 11.07 -0.91
C THR A 288 9.56 12.03 -1.19
N PRO A 289 10.39 12.36 -0.18
CA PRO A 289 11.54 13.24 -0.38
C PRO A 289 12.60 12.60 -1.27
N ALA A 290 13.47 13.44 -1.83
CA ALA A 290 14.65 13.00 -2.54
C ALA A 290 15.75 12.59 -1.54
N GLU A 291 16.22 11.34 -1.65
CA GLU A 291 17.21 10.75 -0.72
C GLU A 291 18.25 9.94 -1.49
N LEU A 292 19.36 9.60 -0.80
CA LEU A 292 20.45 8.81 -1.40
C LEU A 292 20.12 7.31 -1.38
N PHE A 293 20.14 6.69 -2.57
CA PHE A 293 19.96 5.24 -2.73
C PHE A 293 21.10 4.61 -3.55
N PRO A 294 21.36 3.29 -3.34
CA PRO A 294 22.40 2.57 -4.06
C PRO A 294 22.14 2.53 -5.57
N VAL A 295 23.20 2.55 -6.36
CA VAL A 295 23.15 2.49 -7.82
C VAL A 295 23.28 1.06 -8.31
N MET A 296 22.35 0.59 -9.13
CA MET A 296 22.45 -0.63 -9.91
C MET A 296 22.99 -0.31 -11.30
N LYS A 297 24.10 -0.94 -11.66
CA LYS A 297 24.65 -0.91 -13.03
C LYS A 297 24.01 -2.05 -13.82
N VAL A 298 23.32 -1.69 -14.90
CA VAL A 298 22.67 -2.63 -15.82
C VAL A 298 23.70 -3.14 -16.81
N GLU A 299 23.89 -4.47 -16.87
CA GLU A 299 24.83 -5.11 -17.78
C GLU A 299 24.11 -5.68 -19.00
N LYS A 300 22.91 -6.24 -18.82
CA LYS A 300 22.12 -6.82 -19.91
C LYS A 300 20.62 -6.62 -19.68
N ILE A 301 19.91 -6.46 -20.77
CA ILE A 301 18.44 -6.39 -20.78
C ILE A 301 17.93 -7.38 -21.80
N TYR A 302 17.18 -8.36 -21.34
CA TYR A 302 16.54 -9.37 -22.17
C TYR A 302 15.04 -9.07 -22.27
N ALA A 303 14.48 -9.13 -23.47
CA ALA A 303 13.05 -8.97 -23.69
C ALA A 303 12.53 -10.03 -24.65
N LYS A 304 11.36 -10.58 -24.40
CA LYS A 304 10.65 -11.36 -25.42
C LYS A 304 10.34 -10.47 -26.60
N LYS A 305 10.35 -11.04 -27.82
CA LYS A 305 10.02 -10.28 -29.04
C LYS A 305 8.66 -9.58 -28.98
N ASP A 306 7.76 -10.16 -28.20
CA ASP A 306 6.39 -9.75 -28.01
C ASP A 306 6.09 -9.48 -26.53
N ALA A 307 7.09 -9.00 -25.80
CA ALA A 307 7.00 -8.67 -24.39
C ALA A 307 5.86 -7.67 -24.11
N ILE A 308 5.23 -7.85 -22.95
CA ILE A 308 4.28 -6.90 -22.37
C ILE A 308 4.97 -6.23 -21.18
N TYR A 309 5.07 -4.91 -21.23
CA TYR A 309 5.62 -4.14 -20.13
C TYR A 309 4.54 -3.93 -19.07
N GLN A 310 4.66 -4.62 -17.93
CA GLN A 310 3.75 -4.47 -16.81
C GLN A 310 4.19 -3.30 -15.93
N ALA A 311 3.24 -2.43 -15.58
CA ALA A 311 3.48 -1.31 -14.69
C ALA A 311 2.24 -1.03 -13.81
N THR A 312 2.41 -0.24 -12.77
CA THR A 312 1.33 0.25 -11.91
C THR A 312 1.51 1.74 -11.64
N VAL A 313 0.45 2.37 -11.14
CA VAL A 313 0.48 3.70 -10.55
C VAL A 313 0.03 3.61 -9.10
N VAL A 314 0.70 4.31 -8.22
CA VAL A 314 0.34 4.50 -6.81
C VAL A 314 0.07 5.97 -6.55
N GLY A 315 -0.71 6.28 -5.51
CA GLY A 315 -1.14 7.65 -5.21
C GLY A 315 -2.30 7.67 -4.22
N LYS A 316 -3.16 8.70 -4.28
CA LYS A 316 -4.36 8.75 -3.44
C LYS A 316 -5.24 7.49 -3.69
N PRO A 317 -5.72 6.81 -2.63
CA PRO A 317 -6.50 5.57 -2.76
C PRO A 317 -7.90 5.79 -3.38
N PRO A 318 -8.62 4.73 -3.85
CA PRO A 318 -8.14 3.36 -3.98
C PRO A 318 -7.42 3.13 -5.30
N LEU A 319 -6.45 2.21 -5.33
CA LEU A 319 -5.72 1.81 -6.53
C LEU A 319 -5.55 0.28 -6.59
N GLU A 320 -4.78 -0.20 -7.56
CA GLU A 320 -4.52 -1.64 -7.77
C GLU A 320 -3.91 -2.32 -6.53
N ASP A 321 -3.07 -1.60 -5.79
CA ASP A 321 -2.43 -2.05 -4.55
C ASP A 321 -3.46 -2.44 -3.47
N LYS A 322 -4.63 -1.80 -3.44
CA LYS A 322 -5.72 -2.19 -2.54
C LYS A 322 -6.21 -3.61 -2.81
N ILE A 323 -6.31 -4.01 -4.06
CA ILE A 323 -6.75 -5.36 -4.44
C ILE A 323 -5.65 -6.39 -4.12
N MET A 324 -4.39 -6.03 -4.38
CA MET A 324 -3.24 -6.85 -3.95
C MET A 324 -3.23 -7.02 -2.43
N GLY A 325 -3.45 -5.94 -1.68
CA GLY A 325 -3.55 -5.91 -0.23
C GLY A 325 -4.72 -6.72 0.32
N LEU A 326 -5.87 -6.77 -0.38
CA LEU A 326 -7.02 -7.60 0.00
C LEU A 326 -6.64 -9.09 0.03
N GLY A 327 -5.92 -9.59 -0.98
CA GLY A 327 -5.39 -10.95 -0.98
C GLY A 327 -4.45 -11.19 0.20
N THR A 328 -3.55 -10.25 0.46
CA THR A 328 -2.60 -10.31 1.59
C THR A 328 -3.33 -10.32 2.92
N GLU A 329 -4.27 -9.40 3.13
CA GLU A 329 -5.09 -9.30 4.35
C GLU A 329 -5.74 -10.63 4.72
N ARG A 330 -6.35 -11.30 3.74
CA ARG A 330 -7.09 -12.55 3.99
C ARG A 330 -6.18 -13.76 4.14
N ILE A 331 -5.15 -13.89 3.31
CA ILE A 331 -4.23 -15.04 3.30
C ILE A 331 -3.36 -15.07 4.56
N PHE A 332 -2.96 -13.90 5.06
CA PHE A 332 -2.09 -13.81 6.24
C PHE A 332 -2.84 -13.69 7.58
N LEU A 333 -4.17 -13.49 7.59
CA LEU A 333 -4.96 -13.51 8.83
C LEU A 333 -4.74 -14.78 9.67
N PRO A 334 -4.78 -16.01 9.12
CA PRO A 334 -4.54 -17.22 9.93
C PRO A 334 -3.14 -17.29 10.55
N LEU A 335 -2.13 -16.75 9.87
CA LEU A 335 -0.76 -16.67 10.42
C LEU A 335 -0.69 -15.63 11.55
N LEU A 336 -1.31 -14.47 11.39
CA LEU A 336 -1.40 -13.46 12.44
C LEU A 336 -2.12 -14.00 13.68
N GLN A 337 -3.18 -14.79 13.51
CA GLN A 337 -3.92 -15.45 14.58
C GLN A 337 -3.05 -16.44 15.39
N THR A 338 -1.93 -16.93 14.86
CA THR A 338 -1.01 -17.76 15.65
C THR A 338 -0.28 -16.96 16.73
N SER A 339 -0.04 -15.67 16.47
CA SER A 339 0.59 -14.72 17.42
C SER A 339 -0.45 -13.96 18.26
N VAL A 340 -1.67 -13.79 17.72
CA VAL A 340 -2.78 -13.06 18.35
C VAL A 340 -4.03 -13.94 18.29
N PRO A 341 -4.16 -14.97 19.17
CA PRO A 341 -5.20 -16.01 19.05
C PRO A 341 -6.64 -15.49 19.17
N ASP A 342 -6.83 -14.39 19.89
CA ASP A 342 -8.16 -13.79 20.11
C ASP A 342 -8.54 -12.74 19.03
N LEU A 343 -7.70 -12.56 18.00
CA LEU A 343 -8.06 -11.84 16.80
C LEU A 343 -9.03 -12.68 15.96
N ILE A 344 -10.22 -12.16 15.72
CA ILE A 344 -11.23 -12.81 14.88
C ILE A 344 -11.05 -12.40 13.42
N ASP A 345 -10.91 -11.08 13.19
CA ASP A 345 -10.82 -10.50 11.86
C ASP A 345 -10.11 -9.14 11.90
N TYR A 346 -9.58 -8.70 10.77
CA TYR A 346 -9.14 -7.32 10.59
C TYR A 346 -9.43 -6.85 9.17
N ASN A 347 -9.53 -5.54 9.01
CA ASN A 347 -9.70 -4.86 7.73
C ASN A 347 -8.78 -3.66 7.67
N MET A 348 -8.14 -3.47 6.53
CA MET A 348 -7.39 -2.28 6.16
C MET A 348 -8.28 -1.43 5.24
N PRO A 349 -8.97 -0.38 5.75
CA PRO A 349 -9.78 0.49 4.90
C PRO A 349 -8.95 1.08 3.76
N GLU A 350 -9.53 1.17 2.56
CA GLU A 350 -8.78 1.65 1.39
C GLU A 350 -8.24 3.07 1.56
N ASN A 351 -9.04 3.97 2.15
CA ASN A 351 -8.61 5.32 2.49
C ASN A 351 -7.77 5.40 3.78
N GLY A 352 -7.59 4.28 4.48
CA GLY A 352 -6.64 4.12 5.59
C GLY A 352 -5.21 3.80 5.14
N VAL A 353 -4.98 3.66 3.85
CA VAL A 353 -3.65 3.40 3.24
C VAL A 353 -2.90 2.29 3.99
N PHE A 354 -3.49 1.09 4.00
CA PHE A 354 -2.95 -0.13 4.64
C PHE A 354 -2.64 0.05 6.13
N HIS A 355 -1.37 0.38 6.43
CA HIS A 355 -0.84 0.45 7.80
C HIS A 355 -1.23 1.73 8.56
N ASN A 356 -1.78 2.77 7.90
CA ASN A 356 -2.15 3.99 8.62
C ASN A 356 -3.43 3.82 9.44
N LEU A 357 -4.36 2.95 9.02
CA LEU A 357 -5.55 2.62 9.80
C LEU A 357 -5.91 1.14 9.67
N ILE A 358 -6.06 0.46 10.80
CA ILE A 358 -6.60 -0.90 10.87
C ILE A 358 -7.83 -0.91 11.76
N LEU A 359 -8.87 -1.61 11.31
CA LEU A 359 -10.03 -2.01 12.10
C LEU A 359 -9.86 -3.49 12.46
N ALA A 360 -9.98 -3.86 13.73
CA ALA A 360 -9.77 -5.23 14.20
C ALA A 360 -10.94 -5.70 15.06
N LYS A 361 -11.43 -6.89 14.80
CA LYS A 361 -12.45 -7.57 15.60
C LYS A 361 -11.78 -8.60 16.48
N ILE A 362 -12.07 -8.56 17.80
CA ILE A 362 -11.44 -9.43 18.80
C ILE A 362 -12.46 -10.08 19.71
N ASP A 363 -12.11 -11.21 20.31
CA ASP A 363 -12.85 -11.82 21.40
C ASP A 363 -12.28 -11.34 22.75
N ALA A 364 -12.66 -10.11 23.15
CA ALA A 364 -12.23 -9.51 24.42
C ALA A 364 -12.80 -10.31 25.61
N LYS A 365 -11.93 -10.83 26.48
CA LYS A 365 -12.30 -11.75 27.56
C LYS A 365 -12.13 -11.18 28.95
N TYR A 366 -11.35 -10.12 29.10
CA TYR A 366 -11.01 -9.51 30.40
C TYR A 366 -10.63 -8.03 30.21
N PRO A 367 -10.66 -7.22 31.27
CA PRO A 367 -10.23 -5.83 31.21
C PRO A 367 -8.80 -5.70 30.67
N ALA A 368 -8.56 -4.71 29.83
CA ALA A 368 -7.28 -4.42 29.14
C ALA A 368 -6.82 -5.49 28.11
N HIS A 369 -7.69 -6.44 27.72
CA HIS A 369 -7.33 -7.41 26.69
C HIS A 369 -7.09 -6.73 25.32
N ALA A 370 -7.90 -5.73 24.96
CA ALA A 370 -7.68 -4.96 23.75
C ALA A 370 -6.29 -4.28 23.75
N GLN A 371 -5.86 -3.72 24.88
CA GLN A 371 -4.52 -3.10 25.01
C GLN A 371 -3.40 -4.14 24.86
N GLN A 372 -3.56 -5.34 25.41
CA GLN A 372 -2.61 -6.43 25.19
C GLN A 372 -2.49 -6.77 23.71
N ILE A 373 -3.62 -6.84 23.00
CA ILE A 373 -3.63 -7.12 21.55
C ILE A 373 -3.01 -5.96 20.76
N MET A 374 -3.23 -4.70 21.14
CA MET A 374 -2.55 -3.53 20.54
C MET A 374 -1.03 -3.69 20.60
N HIS A 375 -0.48 -4.04 21.76
CA HIS A 375 0.96 -4.27 21.92
C HIS A 375 1.45 -5.47 21.07
N ALA A 376 0.66 -6.54 20.98
CA ALA A 376 1.00 -7.67 20.12
C ALA A 376 1.02 -7.28 18.63
N PHE A 377 0.05 -6.51 18.14
CA PHE A 377 0.04 -5.97 16.79
C PHE A 377 1.31 -5.17 16.49
N TRP A 378 1.66 -4.23 17.36
CA TRP A 378 2.85 -3.39 17.18
C TRP A 378 4.18 -4.14 17.37
N GLY A 379 4.14 -5.39 17.82
CA GLY A 379 5.31 -6.27 17.97
C GLY A 379 5.45 -7.34 16.88
N VAL A 380 4.50 -7.48 15.93
CA VAL A 380 4.45 -8.62 15.01
C VAL A 380 4.57 -8.18 13.54
N GLY A 381 5.69 -8.54 12.91
CA GLY A 381 5.89 -8.43 11.46
C GLY A 381 5.47 -7.08 10.88
N GLN A 382 4.72 -7.08 9.79
CA GLN A 382 4.25 -5.83 9.16
C GLN A 382 3.17 -5.09 9.96
N MET A 383 2.48 -5.75 10.91
CA MET A 383 1.56 -5.05 11.81
C MET A 383 2.30 -4.06 12.72
N SER A 384 3.61 -4.20 12.89
CA SER A 384 4.43 -3.22 13.62
C SER A 384 4.42 -1.82 12.99
N PHE A 385 4.13 -1.69 11.70
CA PHE A 385 4.02 -0.39 11.02
C PHE A 385 2.68 0.31 11.22
N VAL A 386 1.66 -0.37 11.75
CA VAL A 386 0.32 0.20 11.97
C VAL A 386 0.41 1.43 12.87
N LYS A 387 -0.15 2.56 12.40
CA LYS A 387 -0.18 3.83 13.14
C LYS A 387 -1.43 3.93 14.02
N HIS A 388 -2.61 3.73 13.42
CA HIS A 388 -3.88 3.83 14.10
C HIS A 388 -4.63 2.50 14.02
N ALA A 389 -5.11 2.00 15.15
CA ALA A 389 -5.86 0.76 15.23
C ALA A 389 -7.10 0.93 16.09
N ILE A 390 -8.26 0.48 15.61
CA ILE A 390 -9.51 0.48 16.35
C ILE A 390 -9.96 -0.96 16.57
N PHE A 391 -10.15 -1.33 17.82
CA PHE A 391 -10.54 -2.69 18.21
C PHE A 391 -11.99 -2.72 18.66
N VAL A 392 -12.77 -3.62 18.07
CA VAL A 392 -14.17 -3.86 18.38
C VAL A 392 -14.38 -5.30 18.82
N ASP A 393 -15.43 -5.57 19.59
CA ASP A 393 -15.73 -6.92 20.04
C ASP A 393 -16.32 -7.81 18.94
N LYS A 394 -16.44 -9.11 19.24
CA LYS A 394 -16.95 -10.13 18.32
C LYS A 394 -18.36 -9.88 17.80
N ASN A 395 -19.19 -9.13 18.53
CA ASN A 395 -20.58 -8.85 18.15
C ASN A 395 -20.72 -7.59 17.29
N ALA A 396 -19.61 -6.88 17.01
CA ALA A 396 -19.62 -5.70 16.17
C ALA A 396 -20.11 -6.03 14.74
N PRO A 397 -20.70 -5.07 14.02
CA PRO A 397 -21.01 -5.20 12.61
C PRO A 397 -19.80 -5.67 11.77
N SER A 398 -20.00 -6.03 10.51
CA SER A 398 -18.92 -6.34 9.60
C SER A 398 -17.91 -5.18 9.56
N LEU A 399 -16.61 -5.49 9.57
CA LEU A 399 -15.55 -4.47 9.46
C LEU A 399 -15.54 -3.72 8.11
N LYS A 400 -16.35 -4.17 7.15
CA LYS A 400 -16.54 -3.54 5.84
C LYS A 400 -17.88 -2.80 5.71
N ASP A 401 -18.77 -2.93 6.68
CA ASP A 401 -20.04 -2.19 6.76
C ASP A 401 -19.82 -0.92 7.58
N TYR A 402 -19.27 0.10 6.95
CA TYR A 402 -18.92 1.35 7.63
C TYR A 402 -20.14 2.12 8.15
N ASP A 403 -21.29 1.99 7.48
CA ASP A 403 -22.52 2.66 7.89
C ASP A 403 -23.03 2.15 9.26
N ALA A 404 -22.90 0.86 9.53
CA ALA A 404 -23.24 0.27 10.82
C ALA A 404 -22.07 0.32 11.82
N LEU A 405 -20.81 0.19 11.34
CA LEU A 405 -19.64 0.06 12.22
C LEU A 405 -19.21 1.38 12.84
N ILE A 406 -19.28 2.50 12.13
CA ILE A 406 -18.82 3.79 12.65
C ILE A 406 -19.70 4.25 13.83
N PRO A 407 -21.04 4.28 13.75
CA PRO A 407 -21.88 4.57 14.92
C PRO A 407 -21.61 3.61 16.07
N TYR A 408 -21.46 2.32 15.80
CA TYR A 408 -21.12 1.31 16.81
C TYR A 408 -19.84 1.65 17.57
N MET A 409 -18.78 2.09 16.87
CA MET A 409 -17.51 2.51 17.47
C MET A 409 -17.67 3.81 18.28
N LEU A 410 -18.43 4.79 17.75
CA LEU A 410 -18.64 6.09 18.38
C LEU A 410 -19.47 5.99 19.67
N ASP A 411 -20.40 5.03 19.76
CA ASP A 411 -21.16 4.73 20.98
C ASP A 411 -20.32 4.06 22.06
N ARG A 412 -19.13 3.54 21.70
CA ARG A 412 -18.15 2.88 22.58
C ARG A 412 -16.87 3.69 22.78
N PHE A 413 -16.82 4.87 22.18
CA PHE A 413 -15.65 5.74 22.26
C PHE A 413 -15.44 6.30 23.69
N ASN A 414 -14.23 6.09 24.22
CA ASN A 414 -13.80 6.67 25.49
C ASN A 414 -12.33 7.05 25.43
N THR A 415 -12.03 8.30 25.75
CA THR A 415 -10.66 8.81 25.77
C THR A 415 -9.74 8.04 26.73
N LYS A 416 -10.28 7.48 27.83
CA LYS A 416 -9.53 6.64 28.79
C LYS A 416 -9.14 5.27 28.22
N LYS A 417 -9.75 4.86 27.09
CA LYS A 417 -9.47 3.61 26.38
C LYS A 417 -8.60 3.82 25.14
N ILE A 418 -8.03 5.01 24.97
CA ILE A 418 -7.04 5.30 23.94
C ILE A 418 -5.65 5.02 24.50
N LEU A 419 -4.89 4.17 23.81
CA LEU A 419 -3.49 3.90 24.09
C LEU A 419 -2.63 4.68 23.08
N ILE A 420 -1.84 5.64 23.56
CA ILE A 420 -0.81 6.32 22.77
C ILE A 420 0.53 5.65 23.03
N SER A 421 1.22 5.28 21.98
CA SER A 421 2.53 4.61 22.01
C SER A 421 3.45 5.21 20.95
N GLU A 422 4.68 4.71 20.86
CA GLU A 422 5.67 5.06 19.85
C GLU A 422 6.30 3.78 19.30
N GLY A 423 6.79 3.84 18.09
CA GLY A 423 7.52 2.72 17.50
C GLY A 423 7.81 2.91 16.03
N ILE A 424 8.16 1.83 15.37
CA ILE A 424 8.46 1.83 13.95
C ILE A 424 7.23 2.25 13.15
N CYS A 425 7.42 3.20 12.24
CA CYS A 425 6.46 3.57 11.19
C CYS A 425 7.05 3.22 9.83
N ASP A 426 6.22 3.22 8.80
CA ASP A 426 6.71 3.06 7.43
C ASP A 426 7.67 4.21 7.07
N GLN A 427 8.70 3.93 6.29
CA GLN A 427 9.65 4.94 5.84
C GLN A 427 8.97 6.04 5.00
N LEU A 428 7.86 5.70 4.36
CA LEU A 428 7.07 6.61 3.52
C LEU A 428 6.06 7.44 4.32
N ASP A 429 5.94 7.23 5.64
CA ASP A 429 5.09 8.06 6.49
C ASP A 429 5.67 9.47 6.64
N HIS A 430 4.95 10.45 6.11
CA HIS A 430 5.39 11.83 6.17
C HIS A 430 5.02 12.54 7.49
N ALA A 431 3.99 12.09 8.21
CA ALA A 431 3.53 12.76 9.42
C ALA A 431 4.47 12.59 10.61
N SER A 432 5.18 11.48 10.69
CA SER A 432 6.14 11.24 11.76
C SER A 432 7.28 12.25 11.75
N PRO A 433 7.71 12.77 12.92
CA PRO A 433 8.78 13.76 12.97
C PRO A 433 10.13 13.20 12.53
N ASN A 434 10.35 11.90 12.73
CA ASN A 434 11.55 11.18 12.32
C ASN A 434 11.23 10.08 11.32
N SER A 435 12.13 9.82 10.39
CA SER A 435 12.00 8.69 9.46
C SER A 435 11.96 7.36 10.24
N CYS A 436 11.03 6.48 9.88
CA CYS A 436 10.82 5.15 10.47
C CYS A 436 10.43 5.14 11.97
N PHE A 437 10.17 6.27 12.61
CA PHE A 437 9.82 6.31 14.02
C PHE A 437 8.78 7.39 14.31
N GLY A 438 7.64 7.00 14.89
CA GLY A 438 6.54 7.92 15.16
C GLY A 438 5.54 7.41 16.19
N GLY A 439 4.54 8.24 16.44
CA GLY A 439 3.44 8.00 17.36
C GLY A 439 2.39 7.05 16.79
N LYS A 440 1.81 6.26 17.68
CA LYS A 440 0.77 5.26 17.40
C LYS A 440 -0.41 5.43 18.34
N ALA A 441 -1.63 5.23 17.81
CA ALA A 441 -2.84 5.26 18.64
C ALA A 441 -3.65 3.96 18.47
N GLY A 442 -4.10 3.40 19.60
CA GLY A 442 -5.04 2.30 19.63
C GLY A 442 -6.29 2.68 20.42
N LEU A 443 -7.47 2.48 19.84
CA LEU A 443 -8.75 2.69 20.50
C LEU A 443 -9.39 1.34 20.84
N ASP A 444 -9.70 1.12 22.11
CA ASP A 444 -10.55 0.02 22.57
C ASP A 444 -12.03 0.46 22.54
N ALA A 445 -12.77 -0.01 21.54
CA ALA A 445 -14.20 0.17 21.35
C ALA A 445 -14.97 -1.15 21.53
N CYS A 446 -14.49 -2.05 22.39
CA CYS A 446 -15.13 -3.36 22.61
C CYS A 446 -16.37 -3.28 23.49
N GLU A 447 -16.38 -2.41 24.48
CA GLU A 447 -17.47 -2.32 25.47
C GLU A 447 -18.26 -1.02 25.31
N GLU A 448 -19.57 -1.13 25.37
CA GLU A 448 -20.43 0.04 25.48
C GLU A 448 -20.21 0.75 26.83
N ILE A 449 -20.19 2.07 26.78
CA ILE A 449 -19.89 2.89 27.93
C ILE A 449 -21.02 3.85 28.25
N GLN A 450 -21.09 4.23 29.52
CA GLN A 450 -21.86 5.40 29.97
C GLN A 450 -20.97 6.62 29.83
N VAL A 451 -21.44 7.61 29.09
CA VAL A 451 -20.81 8.92 28.95
C VAL A 451 -21.79 10.03 29.21
N GLU A 452 -21.27 11.19 29.60
CA GLU A 452 -22.08 12.40 29.73
C GLU A 452 -22.83 12.69 28.41
N GLU A 453 -24.11 13.01 28.49
CA GLU A 453 -24.92 13.38 27.35
C GLU A 453 -24.47 14.76 26.83
N LEU A 454 -24.39 14.89 25.51
CA LEU A 454 -23.98 16.13 24.87
C LEU A 454 -25.21 16.96 24.49
N GLU A 455 -25.09 18.29 24.63
CA GLU A 455 -26.04 19.25 24.09
C GLU A 455 -25.71 19.55 22.62
N ILE A 456 -26.23 18.73 21.70
CA ILE A 456 -25.95 18.89 20.26
C ILE A 456 -26.60 20.15 19.73
N LEU A 457 -25.81 21.01 19.10
CA LEU A 457 -26.23 22.22 18.37
C LEU A 457 -26.24 21.95 16.86
N GLU A 458 -27.01 22.74 16.11
CA GLU A 458 -26.86 22.77 14.66
C GLU A 458 -25.50 23.35 14.25
N ASP A 459 -25.00 22.95 13.08
CA ASP A 459 -23.63 23.27 12.63
C ASP A 459 -23.38 24.80 12.62
N GLU A 460 -24.34 25.59 12.15
CA GLU A 460 -24.24 27.06 12.11
C GLU A 460 -24.11 27.68 13.51
N LYS A 461 -24.91 27.19 14.46
CA LYS A 461 -24.87 27.68 15.83
C LYS A 461 -23.57 27.29 16.55
N LEU A 462 -23.10 26.06 16.30
CA LEU A 462 -21.84 25.59 16.85
C LEU A 462 -20.66 26.38 16.26
N LEU A 463 -20.71 26.67 14.97
CA LEU A 463 -19.70 27.51 14.28
C LEU A 463 -19.66 28.92 14.86
N GLU A 464 -20.82 29.57 15.02
CA GLU A 464 -20.90 30.90 15.63
C GLU A 464 -20.33 30.90 17.05
N LEU A 465 -20.66 29.88 17.85
CA LEU A 465 -20.16 29.73 19.21
C LEU A 465 -18.64 29.57 19.23
N PHE A 466 -18.09 28.69 18.41
CA PHE A 466 -16.65 28.43 18.34
C PHE A 466 -15.87 29.66 17.81
N LYS A 467 -16.43 30.41 16.87
CA LYS A 467 -15.85 31.68 16.36
C LYS A 467 -15.66 32.75 17.43
N THR A 468 -16.33 32.65 18.57
CA THR A 468 -16.10 33.58 19.70
C THR A 468 -14.73 33.39 20.34
N LYS A 469 -14.05 32.27 20.14
CA LYS A 469 -12.77 31.90 20.76
C LYS A 469 -11.64 31.60 19.79
N VAL A 470 -11.96 31.07 18.61
CA VAL A 470 -10.99 30.64 17.60
C VAL A 470 -11.44 31.12 16.23
N GLU A 471 -10.50 31.57 15.42
CA GLU A 471 -10.78 31.95 14.03
C GLU A 471 -10.96 30.68 13.18
N LEU A 472 -12.20 30.38 12.83
CA LEU A 472 -12.59 29.21 12.05
C LEU A 472 -13.23 29.64 10.73
N LEU A 473 -13.03 28.86 9.69
CA LEU A 473 -13.67 29.07 8.38
C LEU A 473 -15.04 28.38 8.33
N ASN A 474 -15.07 27.09 8.62
CA ASN A 474 -16.27 26.27 8.58
C ASN A 474 -16.15 25.08 9.54
N LEU A 475 -17.27 24.41 9.83
CA LEU A 475 -17.31 23.14 10.53
C LEU A 475 -18.46 22.28 10.04
N LYS A 476 -18.36 20.97 10.29
CA LYS A 476 -19.42 19.99 10.05
C LYS A 476 -19.37 18.90 11.10
N GLN A 477 -20.54 18.52 11.59
CA GLN A 477 -20.71 17.42 12.52
C GLN A 477 -21.11 16.16 11.74
N PHE A 478 -20.49 15.04 12.11
CA PHE A 478 -20.79 13.71 11.58
C PHE A 478 -21.33 12.82 12.70
N TYR A 479 -22.31 11.99 12.39
CA TYR A 479 -22.92 11.02 13.32
C TYR A 479 -23.49 11.69 14.57
N LYS A 480 -24.29 12.76 14.40
CA LYS A 480 -24.91 13.54 15.50
C LYS A 480 -25.72 12.68 16.46
N GLU A 481 -26.31 11.56 15.97
CA GLU A 481 -27.11 10.63 16.77
C GLU A 481 -26.28 9.68 17.64
N SER A 482 -24.96 9.59 17.42
CA SER A 482 -24.08 8.75 18.23
C SER A 482 -23.75 9.41 19.58
N LYS A 483 -23.31 8.61 20.54
CA LYS A 483 -22.84 9.13 21.84
C LYS A 483 -21.60 10.03 21.72
N SER A 484 -20.85 9.93 20.61
CA SER A 484 -19.61 10.68 20.41
C SER A 484 -19.48 11.20 18.97
N PRO A 485 -20.31 12.19 18.58
CA PRO A 485 -20.19 12.81 17.25
C PRO A 485 -18.80 13.36 17.00
N ILE A 486 -18.42 13.37 15.71
CA ILE A 486 -17.16 13.93 15.25
C ILE A 486 -17.43 15.32 14.67
N VAL A 487 -16.73 16.34 15.15
CA VAL A 487 -16.77 17.70 14.60
C VAL A 487 -15.49 17.95 13.81
N CYS A 488 -15.59 18.04 12.49
CA CYS A 488 -14.50 18.47 11.63
C CYS A 488 -14.52 19.99 11.45
N ILE A 489 -13.37 20.62 11.62
CA ILE A 489 -13.20 22.08 11.63
C ILE A 489 -12.19 22.48 10.57
N LEU A 490 -12.56 23.43 9.70
CA LEU A 490 -11.65 24.07 8.76
C LEU A 490 -11.10 25.38 9.34
N LEU A 491 -9.81 25.57 9.23
CA LEU A 491 -9.16 26.81 9.67
C LEU A 491 -7.91 27.15 8.85
N ASP A 492 -7.54 28.43 8.83
CA ASP A 492 -6.22 28.90 8.46
C ASP A 492 -5.35 28.89 9.72
N LYS A 493 -4.42 27.95 9.81
CA LYS A 493 -3.62 27.75 11.02
C LYS A 493 -2.71 28.93 11.32
N LYS A 494 -2.96 29.64 12.44
CA LYS A 494 -2.18 30.79 12.92
C LYS A 494 -1.45 30.51 14.23
N GLU A 495 -1.86 29.47 14.94
CA GLU A 495 -1.30 29.04 16.23
C GLU A 495 -1.24 27.51 16.27
N LYS A 496 -0.60 26.93 17.27
CA LYS A 496 -0.66 25.49 17.49
C LYS A 496 -2.11 25.05 17.74
N ILE A 497 -2.55 24.02 17.04
CA ILE A 497 -3.93 23.51 17.14
C ILE A 497 -4.30 23.13 18.58
N GLU A 498 -3.35 22.64 19.38
CA GLU A 498 -3.59 22.37 20.79
C GLU A 498 -4.09 23.60 21.57
N GLN A 499 -3.60 24.81 21.24
CA GLN A 499 -4.06 26.06 21.86
C GLN A 499 -5.50 26.40 21.45
N SER A 500 -5.83 26.21 20.17
CA SER A 500 -7.20 26.35 19.67
C SER A 500 -8.14 25.34 20.34
N PHE A 501 -7.71 24.09 20.50
CA PHE A 501 -8.45 23.06 21.23
C PHE A 501 -8.70 23.46 22.67
N ASP A 502 -7.68 23.98 23.39
CA ASP A 502 -7.80 24.43 24.79
C ASP A 502 -8.84 25.55 24.94
N LYS A 503 -8.88 26.50 24.03
CA LYS A 503 -9.90 27.56 24.03
C LYS A 503 -11.31 27.03 23.83
N LEU A 504 -11.48 25.98 23.03
CA LEU A 504 -12.77 25.35 22.73
C LEU A 504 -13.27 24.44 23.86
N LEU A 505 -12.43 24.01 24.81
CA LEU A 505 -12.86 23.22 25.97
C LEU A 505 -13.90 23.92 26.84
N GLU A 506 -14.00 25.27 26.79
CA GLU A 506 -15.10 26.00 27.41
C GLU A 506 -16.48 25.51 26.92
N PHE A 507 -16.56 25.02 25.68
CA PHE A 507 -17.78 24.51 25.04
C PHE A 507 -17.88 22.97 25.03
N LYS A 508 -17.13 22.26 25.88
CA LYS A 508 -17.02 20.79 25.90
C LYS A 508 -18.35 20.04 26.01
N LYS A 509 -19.42 20.68 26.49
CA LYS A 509 -20.76 20.09 26.56
C LYS A 509 -21.40 19.88 25.17
N HIS A 510 -20.87 20.49 24.12
CA HIS A 510 -21.39 20.42 22.75
C HIS A 510 -20.61 19.48 21.85
N PHE A 511 -19.47 18.95 22.27
CA PHE A 511 -18.65 18.07 21.46
C PHE A 511 -17.89 17.03 22.30
N ARG A 512 -17.45 15.94 21.65
CA ARG A 512 -16.55 14.95 22.26
C ARG A 512 -15.26 14.81 21.46
N ILE A 513 -15.34 14.87 20.14
CA ILE A 513 -14.21 14.71 19.21
C ILE A 513 -14.15 15.92 18.29
N LEU A 514 -13.02 16.64 18.28
CA LEU A 514 -12.70 17.69 17.32
C LEU A 514 -11.57 17.24 16.40
N VAL A 515 -11.73 17.43 15.10
CA VAL A 515 -10.71 17.17 14.09
C VAL A 515 -10.44 18.48 13.34
N PHE A 516 -9.22 18.98 13.43
CA PHE A 516 -8.80 20.23 12.79
C PHE A 516 -8.11 19.95 11.47
N LEU A 517 -8.51 20.66 10.42
CA LEU A 517 -8.10 20.47 9.03
C LEU A 517 -7.78 21.82 8.39
N ASP A 518 -6.88 21.81 7.41
CA ASP A 518 -6.56 22.99 6.61
C ASP A 518 -7.75 23.43 5.74
N ALA A 519 -7.75 24.70 5.35
CA ALA A 519 -8.82 25.40 4.65
C ALA A 519 -9.25 24.76 3.32
N GLU A 520 -8.30 24.14 2.60
CA GLU A 520 -8.56 23.53 1.29
C GLU A 520 -9.39 22.23 1.34
N ASN A 521 -9.63 21.69 2.52
CA ASN A 521 -10.38 20.44 2.67
C ASN A 521 -11.89 20.66 2.41
N LYS A 522 -12.53 19.61 1.87
CA LYS A 522 -13.98 19.60 1.59
C LYS A 522 -14.72 18.78 2.64
N LEU A 523 -15.46 19.44 3.55
CA LEU A 523 -16.17 18.77 4.64
C LEU A 523 -17.27 17.80 4.15
N GLU A 524 -17.73 17.91 2.92
CA GLU A 524 -18.71 17.02 2.30
C GLU A 524 -18.08 15.69 1.85
N ASN A 525 -16.77 15.64 1.68
CA ASN A 525 -16.04 14.49 1.17
C ASN A 525 -15.44 13.65 2.31
N SER A 526 -16.29 12.93 3.04
CA SER A 526 -15.87 12.11 4.18
C SER A 526 -14.80 11.06 3.82
N TYR A 527 -14.82 10.53 2.57
CA TYR A 527 -13.82 9.58 2.11
C TYR A 527 -12.41 10.18 2.13
N MET A 528 -12.24 11.36 1.55
CA MET A 528 -10.95 12.06 1.49
C MET A 528 -10.56 12.66 2.84
N LEU A 529 -11.54 13.04 3.68
CA LEU A 529 -11.24 13.48 5.05
C LEU A 529 -10.58 12.36 5.88
N VAL A 530 -11.09 11.13 5.82
CA VAL A 530 -10.47 10.00 6.53
C VAL A 530 -9.04 9.77 6.02
N TRP A 531 -8.85 9.73 4.67
CA TRP A 531 -7.52 9.59 4.09
C TRP A 531 -6.56 10.67 4.61
N ARG A 532 -6.99 11.92 4.65
CA ARG A 532 -6.16 13.05 5.10
C ARG A 532 -5.81 12.96 6.57
N VAL A 533 -6.81 12.69 7.42
CA VAL A 533 -6.62 12.56 8.87
C VAL A 533 -5.60 11.48 9.19
N VAL A 534 -5.77 10.26 8.68
CA VAL A 534 -4.88 9.14 9.05
C VAL A 534 -3.47 9.27 8.51
N ASN A 535 -3.28 10.02 7.40
CA ASN A 535 -1.97 10.29 6.84
C ASN A 535 -1.24 11.45 7.53
N ASN A 536 -1.98 12.49 7.98
CA ASN A 536 -1.38 13.74 8.46
C ASN A 536 -1.07 13.75 9.96
N ILE A 537 -1.49 12.74 10.72
CA ILE A 537 -1.30 12.72 12.17
C ILE A 537 -0.17 11.78 12.62
N ASP A 538 0.64 12.28 13.53
CA ASP A 538 1.48 11.50 14.44
C ASP A 538 0.79 11.46 15.79
N ALA A 539 0.45 10.28 16.29
CA ALA A 539 -0.46 10.17 17.44
C ALA A 539 0.09 10.84 18.70
N LYS A 540 1.40 10.91 18.88
CA LYS A 540 2.00 11.52 20.07
C LYS A 540 2.01 13.04 20.01
N ARG A 541 2.18 13.62 18.83
CA ARG A 541 2.20 15.07 18.62
C ARG A 541 0.81 15.65 18.44
N ASP A 542 -0.07 14.95 17.71
CA ASP A 542 -1.26 15.52 17.09
C ASP A 542 -2.58 15.08 17.76
N ILE A 543 -2.52 14.18 18.77
CA ILE A 543 -3.69 13.75 19.53
C ILE A 543 -3.65 14.38 20.92
N PHE A 544 -4.67 15.17 21.23
CA PHE A 544 -4.83 15.86 22.51
C PHE A 544 -6.00 15.26 23.29
N ILE A 545 -5.76 14.79 24.50
CA ILE A 545 -6.80 14.27 25.39
C ILE A 545 -6.86 15.14 26.64
N LYS A 546 -7.92 15.95 26.76
CA LYS A 546 -8.14 16.85 27.91
C LYS A 546 -9.62 16.84 28.28
N GLU A 547 -9.92 16.80 29.58
CA GLU A 547 -11.29 16.86 30.11
C GLU A 547 -12.27 15.87 29.43
N GLU A 548 -11.80 14.63 29.17
CA GLU A 548 -12.54 13.57 28.45
C GLU A 548 -12.99 13.97 27.03
N ARG A 549 -12.29 14.90 26.42
CA ARG A 549 -12.46 15.32 25.02
C ARG A 549 -11.22 14.99 24.21
N LEU A 550 -11.42 14.66 22.95
CA LEU A 550 -10.37 14.36 21.98
C LEU A 550 -10.24 15.50 20.99
N GLY A 551 -9.04 16.04 20.85
CA GLY A 551 -8.63 16.92 19.76
C GLY A 551 -7.63 16.21 18.85
N VAL A 552 -7.76 16.39 17.56
CA VAL A 552 -6.88 15.80 16.53
C VAL A 552 -6.42 16.88 15.58
N ASP A 553 -5.12 17.14 15.49
CA ASP A 553 -4.53 18.04 14.50
C ASP A 553 -4.18 17.27 13.21
N ALA A 554 -5.06 17.33 12.21
CA ALA A 554 -4.85 16.76 10.89
C ALA A 554 -4.41 17.80 9.83
N SER A 555 -4.02 19.00 10.25
CA SER A 555 -3.47 20.04 9.36
C SER A 555 -2.03 19.73 8.96
N ALA A 556 -1.52 20.43 7.96
CA ALA A 556 -0.10 20.42 7.59
C ALA A 556 0.79 20.88 8.77
N LYS A 557 1.98 20.30 8.89
CA LYS A 557 2.92 20.61 9.97
C LYS A 557 4.11 21.42 9.50
N GLY A 558 4.65 22.23 10.43
CA GLY A 558 5.82 23.06 10.21
C GLY A 558 6.69 23.20 11.46
N GLU A 559 7.60 24.15 11.46
CA GLU A 559 8.55 24.39 12.56
C GLU A 559 7.86 24.65 13.90
N ALA A 560 6.66 25.25 13.89
CA ALA A 560 5.89 25.53 15.11
C ALA A 560 5.52 24.23 15.87
N GLU A 561 5.31 23.12 15.17
CA GLU A 561 5.03 21.79 15.71
C GLU A 561 6.30 20.95 15.91
N GLY A 562 7.49 21.52 15.68
CA GLY A 562 8.76 20.78 15.73
C GLY A 562 8.97 19.87 14.52
N TYR A 563 8.24 20.08 13.43
CA TYR A 563 8.38 19.34 12.19
C TYR A 563 9.38 20.08 11.27
N LEU A 564 10.56 19.49 11.08
CA LEU A 564 11.68 20.13 10.38
C LEU A 564 11.80 19.70 8.91
N ARG A 565 11.07 18.67 8.48
CA ARG A 565 11.03 18.24 7.08
C ARG A 565 10.08 19.14 6.28
N ALA A 566 10.26 19.23 4.96
CA ALA A 566 9.26 19.85 4.11
C ALA A 566 7.96 19.01 4.12
N TRP A 567 6.81 19.66 4.35
CA TRP A 567 5.52 18.98 4.23
C TRP A 567 5.28 18.62 2.77
N PRO A 568 5.00 17.35 2.41
CA PRO A 568 4.97 16.94 1.03
C PRO A 568 3.70 17.42 0.31
N LYS A 569 3.82 17.59 -1.00
CA LYS A 569 2.67 17.75 -1.88
C LYS A 569 1.92 16.43 -2.04
N GLN A 570 0.64 16.54 -2.39
CA GLN A 570 -0.21 15.40 -2.77
C GLN A 570 0.03 15.01 -4.22
N THR A 571 -0.30 13.75 -4.56
CA THR A 571 -0.30 13.27 -5.93
C THR A 571 -1.62 13.64 -6.61
N ASP A 572 -1.59 14.60 -7.50
CA ASP A 572 -2.74 15.03 -8.29
C ASP A 572 -2.50 14.80 -9.78
N CYS A 573 -3.56 14.50 -10.51
CA CYS A 573 -3.48 14.46 -11.97
C CYS A 573 -3.26 15.86 -12.53
N THR A 574 -2.41 15.98 -13.53
CA THR A 574 -2.21 17.23 -14.25
C THR A 574 -3.46 17.56 -15.07
N LYS A 575 -4.14 18.62 -14.72
CA LYS A 575 -5.44 19.00 -15.28
C LYS A 575 -5.43 19.09 -16.81
N SER A 576 -4.41 19.72 -17.38
CA SER A 576 -4.26 19.85 -18.85
C SER A 576 -4.12 18.51 -19.56
N VAL A 577 -3.48 17.52 -18.93
CA VAL A 577 -3.37 16.15 -19.46
C VAL A 577 -4.74 15.46 -19.46
N ILE A 578 -5.51 15.61 -18.39
CA ILE A 578 -6.86 15.06 -18.31
C ILE A 578 -7.78 15.69 -19.36
N GLU A 579 -7.73 17.00 -19.53
CA GLU A 579 -8.52 17.72 -20.53
C GLU A 579 -8.17 17.28 -21.97
N ASP A 580 -6.88 17.08 -22.29
CA ASP A 580 -6.44 16.55 -23.59
C ASP A 580 -6.95 15.12 -23.82
N LEU A 581 -6.84 14.25 -22.83
CA LEU A 581 -7.34 12.86 -22.93
C LEU A 581 -8.86 12.80 -23.17
N ILE A 582 -9.61 13.70 -22.55
CA ILE A 582 -11.06 13.83 -22.77
C ILE A 582 -11.35 14.33 -24.17
N LEU A 583 -10.65 15.37 -24.66
CA LEU A 583 -10.80 15.91 -26.02
C LEU A 583 -10.50 14.87 -27.09
N ARG A 584 -9.52 13.98 -26.84
CA ARG A 584 -9.17 12.87 -27.72
C ARG A 584 -10.11 11.66 -27.60
N ASN A 585 -11.15 11.73 -26.78
CA ASN A 585 -12.10 10.64 -26.45
C ASN A 585 -11.42 9.36 -25.93
N ILE A 586 -10.25 9.47 -25.30
CA ILE A 586 -9.54 8.36 -24.65
C ILE A 586 -10.04 8.19 -23.23
N LEU A 587 -10.36 9.30 -22.55
CA LEU A 587 -10.92 9.34 -21.20
C LEU A 587 -12.35 9.86 -21.25
N GLU A 588 -13.24 9.19 -20.52
CA GLU A 588 -14.60 9.68 -20.26
C GLU A 588 -14.59 10.82 -19.23
N ASN A 589 -15.31 11.91 -19.52
CA ASN A 589 -15.49 12.97 -18.55
C ASN A 589 -16.48 12.53 -17.47
N ASN A 590 -16.01 12.34 -16.24
CA ASN A 590 -16.83 11.93 -15.10
C ASN A 590 -16.60 12.86 -13.89
N PRO A 591 -17.29 14.02 -13.84
CA PRO A 591 -17.09 15.00 -12.76
C PRO A 591 -17.39 14.44 -11.36
N ASP A 592 -18.35 13.54 -11.20
CA ASP A 592 -18.69 12.96 -9.90
C ASP A 592 -17.54 12.11 -9.36
N LEU A 593 -16.94 11.27 -10.23
CA LEU A 593 -15.75 10.49 -9.87
C LEU A 593 -14.56 11.42 -9.55
N PHE A 594 -14.36 12.46 -10.36
CA PHE A 594 -13.24 13.40 -10.18
C PHE A 594 -13.37 14.18 -8.87
N ASN A 595 -14.58 14.61 -8.53
CA ASN A 595 -14.84 15.29 -7.26
C ASN A 595 -14.72 14.37 -6.05
N LYS A 596 -15.27 13.14 -6.15
CA LYS A 596 -15.21 12.14 -5.05
C LYS A 596 -13.78 11.84 -4.63
N PHE A 597 -12.88 11.68 -5.58
CA PHE A 597 -11.49 11.28 -5.30
C PHE A 597 -10.49 12.43 -5.41
N GLU A 598 -10.98 13.68 -5.57
CA GLU A 598 -10.14 14.88 -5.68
C GLU A 598 -8.97 14.65 -6.65
N ILE A 599 -9.34 14.34 -7.92
CA ILE A 599 -8.39 13.91 -8.95
C ILE A 599 -7.36 14.99 -9.26
N PHE A 600 -7.74 16.27 -9.16
CA PHE A 600 -6.90 17.46 -9.35
C PHE A 600 -7.42 18.65 -8.55
#